data_0cab17e05ba0c25d73849ba19419c29a
#
_entry.id   0cab17e05ba0c25d73849ba19419c29a
#
_cell.length_a   1.000
_cell.length_b   1.000
_cell.length_c   1.000
_cell.angle_alpha   90.00
_cell.angle_beta   90.00
_cell.angle_gamma   90.00
#
_symmetry.space_group_name_H-M   'P 1'
#
loop_
_entity.id
_entity.type
_entity.pdbx_description
1 polymer ?
#
loop_
_entity_poly.entity_id
_entity_poly.type
_entity_poly.pdbx_seq_one_letter_code
_entity_poly.pdbx_strand_id
1 'polypeptide(L)'
;MPAAQAATNVVFVSGAFMRSIPVADLESLAQTGQARGLLADVLMLSKQKPADVAKLLNQQLTLPVVLTSRLLNTRIGEAILTRVAQIVFPLKAKAYGVPALKAGVILGLDNSKGSLSAISFLKAYPTSEMEVSIPALMAIASKASSIADLVNFFSNAPLDGLKGEPTSTK
;
A
#
# COMPACT_ATOMS: atom_id res chain seq x y z
N MET A 1 3.95 -25.72 -10.76
CA MET A 1 3.64 -24.66 -9.76
C MET A 1 3.40 -23.37 -10.49
N PRO A 2 2.20 -22.82 -10.45
CA PRO A 2 2.05 -21.46 -10.92
C PRO A 2 2.93 -20.57 -10.03
N ALA A 3 3.82 -19.81 -10.66
CA ALA A 3 4.56 -18.76 -9.95
C ALA A 3 3.54 -17.84 -9.30
N ALA A 4 3.75 -17.49 -8.03
CA ALA A 4 2.95 -16.45 -7.39
C ALA A 4 3.00 -15.22 -8.30
N GLN A 5 1.85 -14.83 -8.83
CA GLN A 5 1.80 -13.71 -9.75
C GLN A 5 2.05 -12.43 -8.95
N ALA A 6 3.23 -11.86 -9.13
CA ALA A 6 3.51 -10.51 -8.68
C ALA A 6 2.56 -9.52 -9.39
N ALA A 7 2.20 -8.43 -8.74
CA ALA A 7 1.46 -7.38 -9.41
C ALA A 7 2.29 -6.84 -10.60
N THR A 8 1.70 -6.88 -11.77
CA THR A 8 2.30 -6.35 -13.00
C THR A 8 1.84 -4.93 -13.28
N ASN A 9 0.61 -4.62 -12.88
CA ASN A 9 0.00 -3.31 -13.07
C ASN A 9 -0.67 -2.80 -11.81
N VAL A 10 -0.59 -1.49 -11.63
CA VAL A 10 -1.36 -0.73 -10.65
C VAL A 10 -2.41 0.08 -11.40
N VAL A 11 -3.67 -0.11 -11.06
CA VAL A 11 -4.80 0.60 -11.67
C VAL A 11 -5.21 1.74 -10.75
N PHE A 12 -4.90 2.95 -11.14
CA PHE A 12 -5.30 4.15 -10.42
C PHE A 12 -6.70 4.57 -10.82
N VAL A 13 -7.58 4.75 -9.84
CA VAL A 13 -8.99 5.09 -10.03
C VAL A 13 -9.33 6.38 -9.30
N SER A 14 -10.03 7.29 -10.01
CA SER A 14 -10.58 8.51 -9.44
C SER A 14 -11.92 8.80 -10.12
N GLY A 15 -13.04 8.45 -9.47
CA GLY A 15 -14.35 8.53 -10.08
C GLY A 15 -14.45 7.67 -11.35
N ALA A 16 -14.77 8.28 -12.48
CA ALA A 16 -14.82 7.61 -13.78
C ALA A 16 -13.43 7.48 -14.45
N PHE A 17 -12.41 8.11 -13.89
CA PHE A 17 -11.06 8.06 -14.41
C PHE A 17 -10.36 6.79 -13.92
N MET A 18 -9.83 6.02 -14.86
CA MET A 18 -9.09 4.79 -14.59
C MET A 18 -7.84 4.74 -15.46
N ARG A 19 -6.68 4.50 -14.88
CA ARG A 19 -5.42 4.34 -15.59
C ARG A 19 -4.61 3.19 -15.02
N SER A 20 -4.20 2.29 -15.88
CA SER A 20 -3.33 1.16 -15.54
C SER A 20 -1.87 1.56 -15.79
N ILE A 21 -1.06 1.49 -14.76
CA ILE A 21 0.37 1.83 -14.79
C ILE A 21 1.17 0.55 -14.52
N PRO A 22 2.10 0.17 -15.40
CA PRO A 22 2.98 -0.96 -15.13
C PRO A 22 3.82 -0.74 -13.87
N VAL A 23 3.99 -1.79 -13.07
CA VAL A 23 4.88 -1.74 -11.90
C VAL A 23 6.32 -1.39 -12.32
N ALA A 24 6.73 -1.81 -13.52
CA ALA A 24 8.03 -1.44 -14.09
C ALA A 24 8.23 0.07 -14.24
N ASP A 25 7.17 0.82 -14.54
CA ASP A 25 7.25 2.29 -14.63
C ASP A 25 7.42 2.94 -13.25
N LEU A 26 6.75 2.38 -12.22
CA LEU A 26 6.94 2.81 -10.83
C LEU A 26 8.36 2.48 -10.34
N GLU A 27 8.88 1.33 -10.70
CA GLU A 27 10.26 0.94 -10.38
C GLU A 27 11.27 1.88 -11.07
N SER A 28 11.04 2.21 -12.33
CA SER A 28 11.86 3.20 -13.07
C SER A 28 11.81 4.58 -12.42
N LEU A 29 10.63 5.03 -11.99
CA LEU A 29 10.49 6.29 -11.25
C LEU A 29 11.28 6.25 -9.95
N ALA A 30 11.20 5.15 -9.19
CA ALA A 30 11.95 4.99 -7.96
C ALA A 30 13.47 5.07 -8.18
N GLN A 31 13.96 4.50 -9.27
CA GLN A 31 15.38 4.45 -9.61
C GLN A 31 15.90 5.77 -10.20
N THR A 32 15.13 6.43 -11.03
CA THR A 32 15.57 7.59 -11.82
C THR A 32 15.05 8.94 -11.32
N GLY A 33 13.99 8.94 -10.52
CA GLY A 33 13.28 10.14 -10.10
C GLY A 33 12.45 10.79 -11.21
N GLN A 34 12.31 10.14 -12.38
CA GLN A 34 11.60 10.67 -13.54
C GLN A 34 10.40 9.79 -13.88
N ALA A 35 9.24 10.42 -14.01
CA ALA A 35 8.03 9.76 -14.50
C ALA A 35 7.96 9.85 -16.03
N ARG A 36 7.44 8.79 -16.66
CA ARG A 36 7.26 8.70 -18.10
C ARG A 36 5.88 8.19 -18.45
N GLY A 37 5.41 8.53 -19.64
CA GLY A 37 4.14 8.04 -20.19
C GLY A 37 2.94 8.35 -19.29
N LEU A 38 2.06 7.37 -19.15
CA LEU A 38 0.83 7.49 -18.35
C LEU A 38 1.10 7.83 -16.87
N LEU A 39 2.21 7.36 -16.30
CA LEU A 39 2.59 7.70 -14.94
C LEU A 39 2.83 9.19 -14.77
N ALA A 40 3.50 9.83 -15.75
CA ALA A 40 3.69 11.27 -15.73
C ALA A 40 2.36 12.02 -15.77
N ASP A 41 1.41 11.56 -16.58
CA ASP A 41 0.07 12.17 -16.68
C ASP A 41 -0.70 12.01 -15.37
N VAL A 42 -0.66 10.84 -14.75
CA VAL A 42 -1.32 10.58 -13.45
C VAL A 42 -0.73 11.49 -12.35
N LEU A 43 0.59 11.63 -12.31
CA LEU A 43 1.25 12.49 -11.31
C LEU A 43 0.90 13.97 -11.54
N MET A 44 0.85 14.41 -12.79
CA MET A 44 0.45 15.76 -13.14
C MET A 44 -0.99 16.05 -12.72
N LEU A 45 -1.92 15.15 -13.03
CA LEU A 45 -3.34 15.27 -12.66
C LEU A 45 -3.54 15.27 -11.15
N SER A 46 -2.77 14.47 -10.42
CA SER A 46 -2.82 14.40 -8.96
C SER A 46 -1.98 15.50 -8.28
N LYS A 47 -1.34 16.38 -9.05
CA LYS A 47 -0.47 17.46 -8.57
C LYS A 47 0.69 16.95 -7.70
N GLN A 48 1.19 15.77 -8.01
CA GLN A 48 2.31 15.14 -7.30
C GLN A 48 3.61 15.36 -8.08
N LYS A 49 4.68 15.68 -7.35
CA LYS A 49 6.01 15.81 -7.95
C LYS A 49 6.65 14.44 -8.10
N PRO A 50 7.20 14.08 -9.28
CA PRO A 50 7.85 12.78 -9.48
C PRO A 50 8.96 12.51 -8.45
N ALA A 51 9.75 13.51 -8.08
CA ALA A 51 10.82 13.36 -7.09
C ALA A 51 10.29 12.98 -5.70
N ASP A 52 9.16 13.54 -5.28
CA ASP A 52 8.56 13.22 -3.98
C ASP A 52 7.97 11.81 -3.98
N VAL A 53 7.33 11.41 -5.07
CA VAL A 53 6.82 10.05 -5.23
C VAL A 53 7.96 9.04 -5.28
N ALA A 54 9.06 9.35 -5.98
CA ALA A 54 10.25 8.50 -6.00
C ALA A 54 10.83 8.29 -4.59
N LYS A 55 10.88 9.34 -3.77
CA LYS A 55 11.29 9.21 -2.36
C LYS A 55 10.39 8.26 -1.58
N LEU A 56 9.07 8.39 -1.73
CA LEU A 56 8.11 7.50 -1.07
C LEU A 56 8.29 6.05 -1.51
N LEU A 57 8.49 5.81 -2.81
CA LEU A 57 8.70 4.47 -3.36
C LEU A 57 10.00 3.82 -2.85
N ASN A 58 11.01 4.62 -2.55
CA ASN A 58 12.32 4.18 -2.06
C ASN A 58 12.40 4.06 -0.54
N GLN A 59 11.41 4.56 0.19
CA GLN A 59 11.40 4.41 1.64
C GLN A 59 11.31 2.93 2.01
N GLN A 60 12.17 2.53 2.94
CA GLN A 60 12.24 1.16 3.42
C GLN A 60 11.82 1.10 4.89
N LEU A 61 10.97 0.13 5.17
CA LEU A 61 10.52 -0.16 6.52
C LEU A 61 11.12 -1.49 6.96
N THR A 62 12.03 -1.45 7.91
CA THR A 62 12.67 -2.65 8.45
C THR A 62 11.79 -3.25 9.54
N LEU A 63 11.27 -4.45 9.29
CA LEU A 63 10.35 -5.13 10.19
C LEU A 63 10.71 -6.63 10.27
N PRO A 64 10.74 -7.20 11.48
CA PRO A 64 10.89 -8.65 11.61
C PRO A 64 9.67 -9.38 11.04
N VAL A 65 9.88 -10.32 10.13
CA VAL A 65 8.79 -11.03 9.42
C VAL A 65 7.84 -11.73 10.38
N VAL A 66 8.39 -12.43 11.37
CA VAL A 66 7.58 -13.20 12.35
C VAL A 66 6.72 -12.28 13.21
N LEU A 67 7.32 -11.19 13.71
CA LEU A 67 6.60 -10.23 14.54
C LEU A 67 5.51 -9.52 13.72
N THR A 68 5.82 -9.12 12.50
CA THR A 68 4.85 -8.49 11.59
C THR A 68 3.71 -9.43 11.27
N SER A 69 3.99 -10.69 10.96
CA SER A 69 2.95 -11.69 10.71
C SER A 69 2.02 -11.86 11.92
N ARG A 70 2.57 -11.89 13.13
CA ARG A 70 1.77 -11.97 14.36
C ARG A 70 0.89 -10.73 14.55
N LEU A 71 1.47 -9.55 14.36
CA LEU A 71 0.74 -8.29 14.47
C LEU A 71 -0.41 -8.20 13.47
N LEU A 72 -0.19 -8.59 12.22
CA LEU A 72 -1.22 -8.56 11.17
C LEU A 72 -2.37 -9.54 11.43
N ASN A 73 -2.17 -10.54 12.29
CA ASN A 73 -3.22 -11.48 12.72
C ASN A 73 -3.94 -11.06 14.01
N THR A 74 -3.58 -9.93 14.58
CA THR A 74 -4.32 -9.34 15.72
C THR A 74 -5.52 -8.53 15.22
N ARG A 75 -6.47 -8.26 16.10
CA ARG A 75 -7.60 -7.36 15.80
C ARG A 75 -7.14 -5.97 15.35
N ILE A 76 -6.08 -5.47 15.95
CA ILE A 76 -5.48 -4.17 15.61
C ILE A 76 -4.89 -4.21 14.21
N GLY A 77 -4.10 -5.22 13.90
CA GLY A 77 -3.52 -5.41 12.56
C GLY A 77 -4.61 -5.58 11.49
N GLU A 78 -5.65 -6.33 11.79
CA GLU A 78 -6.77 -6.54 10.88
C GLU A 78 -7.56 -5.25 10.63
N ALA A 79 -7.75 -4.42 11.65
CA ALA A 79 -8.39 -3.11 11.50
C ALA A 79 -7.56 -2.15 10.65
N ILE A 80 -6.25 -2.14 10.83
CA ILE A 80 -5.33 -1.35 9.98
C ILE A 80 -5.42 -1.83 8.53
N LEU A 81 -5.34 -3.13 8.31
CA LEU A 81 -5.44 -3.71 6.96
C LEU A 81 -6.79 -3.42 6.31
N THR A 82 -7.88 -3.44 7.06
CA THR A 82 -9.21 -3.09 6.55
C THR A 82 -9.27 -1.65 6.07
N ARG A 83 -8.62 -0.73 6.76
CA ARG A 83 -8.50 0.66 6.31
C ARG A 83 -7.66 0.79 5.04
N VAL A 84 -6.51 0.15 5.01
CA VAL A 84 -5.62 0.16 3.84
C VAL A 84 -6.31 -0.50 2.64
N ALA A 85 -7.11 -1.54 2.87
CA ALA A 85 -7.85 -2.23 1.83
C ALA A 85 -8.95 -1.39 1.15
N GLN A 86 -9.30 -0.24 1.71
CA GLN A 86 -10.16 0.73 1.03
C GLN A 86 -9.42 1.59 0.01
N ILE A 87 -8.10 1.65 0.14
CA ILE A 87 -7.22 2.42 -0.75
C ILE A 87 -6.65 1.50 -1.82
N VAL A 88 -6.19 0.32 -1.41
CA VAL A 88 -5.48 -0.65 -2.23
C VAL A 88 -6.16 -2.00 -2.09
N PHE A 89 -6.63 -2.54 -3.20
CA PHE A 89 -7.32 -3.83 -3.23
C PHE A 89 -7.14 -4.51 -4.59
N PRO A 90 -7.35 -5.84 -4.68
CA PRO A 90 -7.27 -6.54 -5.96
C PRO A 90 -8.33 -6.03 -6.94
N LEU A 91 -7.94 -5.78 -8.18
CA LEU A 91 -8.89 -5.40 -9.23
C LEU A 91 -9.96 -6.50 -9.38
N LYS A 92 -11.22 -6.12 -9.38
CA LYS A 92 -12.39 -7.03 -9.47
C LYS A 92 -12.60 -7.96 -8.28
N ALA A 93 -11.79 -7.84 -7.23
CA ALA A 93 -11.88 -8.73 -6.06
C ALA A 93 -11.70 -7.97 -4.74
N LYS A 94 -12.41 -6.87 -4.59
CA LYS A 94 -12.29 -5.94 -3.45
C LYS A 94 -12.47 -6.64 -2.09
N ALA A 95 -13.30 -7.68 -2.02
CA ALA A 95 -13.52 -8.45 -0.80
C ALA A 95 -12.26 -9.17 -0.28
N TYR A 96 -11.29 -9.40 -1.16
CA TYR A 96 -10.01 -10.04 -0.81
C TYR A 96 -8.88 -9.03 -0.51
N GLY A 97 -9.22 -7.76 -0.31
CA GLY A 97 -8.24 -6.70 -0.04
C GLY A 97 -7.38 -6.98 1.17
N VAL A 98 -7.98 -7.37 2.30
CA VAL A 98 -7.24 -7.66 3.55
C VAL A 98 -6.30 -8.87 3.40
N PRO A 99 -6.76 -10.05 2.93
CA PRO A 99 -5.86 -11.18 2.67
C PRO A 99 -4.72 -10.85 1.68
N ALA A 100 -5.03 -10.12 0.61
CA ALA A 100 -4.04 -9.73 -0.39
C ALA A 100 -2.97 -8.79 0.19
N LEU A 101 -3.37 -7.80 0.99
CA LEU A 101 -2.45 -6.91 1.68
C LEU A 101 -1.55 -7.67 2.66
N LYS A 102 -2.14 -8.55 3.45
CA LYS A 102 -1.40 -9.39 4.40
C LYS A 102 -0.34 -10.23 3.69
N ALA A 103 -0.71 -10.89 2.60
CA ALA A 103 0.20 -11.67 1.78
C ALA A 103 1.32 -10.79 1.17
N GLY A 104 0.98 -9.64 0.60
CA GLY A 104 1.94 -8.71 0.01
C GLY A 104 2.97 -8.19 1.02
N VAL A 105 2.53 -7.85 2.22
CA VAL A 105 3.44 -7.40 3.30
C VAL A 105 4.37 -8.53 3.74
N ILE A 106 3.82 -9.70 4.05
CA ILE A 106 4.62 -10.83 4.56
C ILE A 106 5.61 -11.32 3.51
N LEU A 107 5.15 -11.56 2.29
CA LEU A 107 6.01 -12.01 1.19
C LEU A 107 7.02 -10.93 0.78
N GLY A 108 6.60 -9.66 0.79
CA GLY A 108 7.50 -8.55 0.51
C GLY A 108 8.64 -8.47 1.54
N LEU A 109 8.34 -8.65 2.81
CA LEU A 109 9.34 -8.70 3.89
C LEU A 109 10.25 -9.92 3.77
N ASP A 110 9.67 -11.09 3.50
CA ASP A 110 10.44 -12.32 3.36
C ASP A 110 11.41 -12.25 2.17
N ASN A 111 10.92 -11.82 1.01
CA ASN A 111 11.73 -11.69 -0.21
C ASN A 111 12.83 -10.62 -0.07
N SER A 112 12.62 -9.60 0.72
CA SER A 112 13.56 -8.49 0.93
C SER A 112 14.35 -8.59 2.24
N LYS A 113 14.33 -9.74 2.88
CA LYS A 113 15.07 -10.02 4.13
C LYS A 113 14.74 -9.06 5.27
N GLY A 114 13.47 -8.74 5.40
CA GLY A 114 12.96 -7.90 6.48
C GLY A 114 12.92 -6.39 6.18
N SER A 115 13.19 -5.98 4.93
CA SER A 115 13.12 -4.58 4.51
C SER A 115 12.03 -4.38 3.46
N LEU A 116 10.89 -3.81 3.84
CA LEU A 116 9.75 -3.58 2.97
C LEU A 116 9.83 -2.19 2.34
N SER A 117 9.77 -2.13 1.01
CA SER A 117 9.53 -0.91 0.25
C SER A 117 8.22 -1.01 -0.54
N ALA A 118 7.74 0.11 -1.07
CA ALA A 118 6.57 0.07 -1.96
C ALA A 118 6.79 -0.88 -3.14
N ILE A 119 7.96 -0.86 -3.74
CA ILE A 119 8.27 -1.73 -4.89
C ILE A 119 8.32 -3.21 -4.48
N SER A 120 8.95 -3.55 -3.34
CA SER A 120 8.98 -4.94 -2.89
C SER A 120 7.59 -5.45 -2.50
N PHE A 121 6.74 -4.59 -1.97
CA PHE A 121 5.34 -4.89 -1.71
C PHE A 121 4.56 -5.18 -3.01
N LEU A 122 4.70 -4.31 -4.03
CA LEU A 122 4.04 -4.48 -5.32
C LEU A 122 4.46 -5.79 -6.00
N LYS A 123 5.75 -6.10 -5.97
CA LYS A 123 6.29 -7.35 -6.53
C LYS A 123 5.84 -8.61 -5.78
N ALA A 124 5.45 -8.47 -4.53
CA ALA A 124 4.95 -9.57 -3.70
C ALA A 124 3.42 -9.64 -3.64
N TYR A 125 2.73 -8.64 -4.18
CA TYR A 125 1.27 -8.61 -4.16
C TYR A 125 0.68 -9.78 -4.96
N PRO A 126 -0.30 -10.52 -4.40
CA PRO A 126 -0.68 -11.83 -4.93
C PRO A 126 -1.56 -11.82 -6.19
N THR A 127 -1.95 -10.64 -6.67
CA THR A 127 -2.75 -10.51 -7.91
C THR A 127 -1.99 -9.70 -8.95
N SER A 128 -2.20 -10.01 -10.22
CA SER A 128 -1.55 -9.32 -11.34
C SER A 128 -1.93 -7.84 -11.45
N GLU A 129 -3.12 -7.50 -11.02
CA GLU A 129 -3.64 -6.14 -11.03
C GLU A 129 -4.10 -5.72 -9.65
N MET A 130 -3.63 -4.57 -9.22
CA MET A 130 -3.97 -3.94 -7.95
C MET A 130 -4.61 -2.60 -8.23
N GLU A 131 -5.78 -2.36 -7.66
CA GLU A 131 -6.48 -1.09 -7.77
C GLU A 131 -6.07 -0.16 -6.63
N VAL A 132 -5.80 1.10 -6.97
CA VAL A 132 -5.50 2.16 -6.00
C VAL A 132 -6.49 3.30 -6.18
N SER A 133 -7.24 3.60 -5.12
CA SER A 133 -8.13 4.76 -5.08
C SER A 133 -7.32 6.04 -4.89
N ILE A 134 -7.27 6.88 -5.91
CA ILE A 134 -6.57 8.18 -5.82
C ILE A 134 -7.19 9.08 -4.75
N PRO A 135 -8.52 9.26 -4.66
CA PRO A 135 -9.11 10.10 -3.62
C PRO A 135 -8.75 9.63 -2.20
N ALA A 136 -8.80 8.32 -1.95
CA ALA A 136 -8.45 7.76 -0.65
C ALA A 136 -6.96 7.91 -0.35
N LEU A 137 -6.09 7.70 -1.35
CA LEU A 137 -4.66 7.90 -1.23
C LEU A 137 -4.32 9.37 -0.93
N MET A 138 -4.93 10.30 -1.64
CA MET A 138 -4.72 11.74 -1.45
C MET A 138 -5.22 12.24 -0.10
N ALA A 139 -6.30 11.68 0.41
CA ALA A 139 -6.80 12.01 1.74
C ALA A 139 -5.80 11.65 2.85
N ILE A 140 -5.04 10.59 2.65
CA ILE A 140 -3.96 10.20 3.58
C ILE A 140 -2.70 11.01 3.33
N ALA A 141 -2.29 11.17 2.07
CA ALA A 141 -1.09 11.93 1.72
C ALA A 141 -1.15 13.40 2.18
N SER A 142 -2.35 14.00 2.24
CA SER A 142 -2.52 15.35 2.77
C SER A 142 -2.29 15.47 4.29
N LYS A 143 -2.35 14.35 5.01
CA LYS A 143 -2.17 14.29 6.47
C LYS A 143 -0.84 13.67 6.90
N ALA A 144 -0.12 13.07 5.97
CA ALA A 144 1.11 12.33 6.24
C ALA A 144 2.17 12.66 5.20
N SER A 145 3.33 13.14 5.63
CA SER A 145 4.46 13.48 4.76
C SER A 145 5.51 12.38 4.69
N SER A 146 5.39 11.33 5.50
CA SER A 146 6.35 10.24 5.60
C SER A 146 5.67 8.92 5.94
N ILE A 147 6.39 7.80 5.80
CA ILE A 147 5.90 6.49 6.24
C ILE A 147 5.64 6.48 7.75
N ALA A 148 6.46 7.16 8.54
CA ALA A 148 6.23 7.29 9.98
C ALA A 148 4.89 7.95 10.29
N ASP A 149 4.54 9.02 9.55
CA ASP A 149 3.24 9.68 9.66
C ASP A 149 2.09 8.77 9.24
N LEU A 150 2.28 7.97 8.18
CA LEU A 150 1.30 6.97 7.76
C LEU A 150 1.07 5.91 8.83
N VAL A 151 2.14 5.40 9.43
CA VAL A 151 2.06 4.42 10.53
C VAL A 151 1.33 5.03 11.70
N ASN A 152 1.63 6.26 12.09
CA ASN A 152 0.95 6.97 13.16
C ASN A 152 -0.53 7.21 12.84
N PHE A 153 -0.85 7.60 11.61
CA PHE A 153 -2.23 7.78 11.18
C PHE A 153 -3.04 6.48 11.30
N PHE A 154 -2.52 5.36 10.77
CA PHE A 154 -3.21 4.08 10.84
C PHE A 154 -3.22 3.47 12.25
N SER A 155 -2.23 3.79 13.07
CA SER A 155 -2.18 3.31 14.46
C SER A 155 -3.14 4.08 15.37
N ASN A 156 -3.27 5.37 15.18
CA ASN A 156 -4.08 6.23 16.04
C ASN A 156 -5.54 6.33 15.60
N ALA A 157 -5.80 6.65 14.33
CA ALA A 157 -7.15 6.89 13.85
C ALA A 157 -8.05 5.65 13.83
N PRO A 158 -7.61 4.47 13.32
CA PRO A 158 -8.44 3.27 13.37
C PRO A 158 -8.50 2.63 14.75
N LEU A 159 -7.50 2.86 15.60
CA LEU A 159 -7.46 2.27 16.92
C LEU A 159 -8.34 3.00 17.93
N ASP A 160 -8.64 4.27 17.72
CA ASP A 160 -9.55 5.02 18.59
C ASP A 160 -10.95 4.41 18.58
N GLY A 161 -11.43 3.94 17.43
CA GLY A 161 -12.67 3.21 17.33
C GLY A 161 -12.63 1.82 17.99
N LEU A 162 -11.47 1.23 18.13
CA LEU A 162 -11.26 -0.09 18.73
C LEU A 162 -10.88 0.00 20.21
N LYS A 163 -10.17 1.04 20.60
CA LYS A 163 -9.90 1.35 22.01
C LYS A 163 -11.15 1.83 22.75
N GLY A 164 -12.14 2.28 22.01
CA GLY A 164 -13.41 2.74 22.57
C GLY A 164 -14.34 1.63 23.03
N GLU A 165 -13.96 0.37 22.92
CA GLU A 165 -14.58 -0.67 23.71
C GLU A 165 -13.78 -0.87 25.00
N PRO A 166 -14.12 -0.14 26.06
CA PRO A 166 -13.73 -0.61 27.35
C PRO A 166 -14.44 -1.94 27.53
N THR A 167 -13.69 -2.98 27.70
CA THR A 167 -14.22 -4.06 28.49
C THR A 167 -14.64 -3.44 29.80
N SER A 168 -15.86 -2.94 29.84
CA SER A 168 -16.48 -2.66 31.12
C SER A 168 -16.75 -4.00 31.77
N THR A 169 -15.76 -4.54 32.35
CA THR A 169 -15.92 -5.48 33.43
C THR A 169 -16.30 -4.65 34.64
N LYS A 170 -17.56 -4.58 34.86
CA LYS A 170 -17.99 -4.56 36.24
C LYS A 170 -17.92 -5.94 36.78
#